data_0f9255634557ab7269569cbc5c87e97e
#
_entry.id   0f9255634557ab7269569cbc5c87e97e
#
_cell.length_a   1.000
_cell.length_b   1.000
_cell.length_c   1.000
_cell.angle_alpha   90.00
_cell.angle_beta   90.00
_cell.angle_gamma   90.00
#
_symmetry.space_group_name_H-M   'P 1'
#
loop_
_entity.id
_entity.type
_entity.pdbx_description
1 polymer ?
#
loop_
_entity_poly.entity_id
_entity_poly.type
_entity_poly.pdbx_seq_one_letter_code
_entity_poly.pdbx_strand_id
1 'polypeptide(L)'
;SRNRGHQNALLAGMATAVKYADMIVTMDADLQDDINAVDRMIDAYYEGNDVVYGVRSSRKKDTCFKRGTAHLFYKLMSFLGADIVYDHADYRLLSKRATENLLDFDEVNLFLRGIVPMVGFQSTTVEYERGERFAGESKYPLGKMVTFAFEGITSLSVKPIRMITIGG
;
A
#
# COMPACT_ATOMS: atom_id res chain seq x y z
N SER A 1 -26.24 0.61 1.28
CA SER A 1 -24.85 0.21 0.92
C SER A 1 -24.41 -0.93 1.84
N ARG A 2 -23.66 -1.91 1.31
CA ARG A 2 -23.14 -3.04 2.08
C ARG A 2 -21.63 -2.82 2.30
N ASN A 3 -21.09 -3.16 3.48
CA ASN A 3 -19.66 -3.16 3.73
C ASN A 3 -18.97 -4.18 2.79
N ARG A 4 -18.07 -3.71 1.95
CA ARG A 4 -17.28 -4.49 0.98
C ARG A 4 -15.79 -4.51 1.32
N GLY A 5 -15.43 -4.01 2.50
CA GLY A 5 -14.05 -3.88 2.96
C GLY A 5 -13.36 -2.57 2.54
N HIS A 6 -12.22 -2.30 3.17
CA HIS A 6 -11.46 -1.06 3.01
C HIS A 6 -10.97 -0.83 1.58
N GLN A 7 -10.39 -1.84 0.95
CA GLN A 7 -9.82 -1.75 -0.40
C GLN A 7 -10.88 -1.34 -1.45
N ASN A 8 -12.05 -1.99 -1.40
CA ASN A 8 -13.15 -1.65 -2.32
C ASN A 8 -13.70 -0.23 -2.07
N ALA A 9 -13.74 0.22 -0.82
CA ALA A 9 -14.17 1.59 -0.50
C ALA A 9 -13.17 2.62 -1.06
N LEU A 10 -11.86 2.34 -0.92
CA LEU A 10 -10.80 3.18 -1.45
C LEU A 10 -10.87 3.27 -2.98
N LEU A 11 -11.01 2.14 -3.68
CA LEU A 11 -11.17 2.12 -5.14
C LEU A 11 -12.42 2.86 -5.61
N ALA A 12 -13.54 2.71 -4.93
CA ALA A 12 -14.76 3.45 -5.26
C ALA A 12 -14.57 4.97 -5.12
N GLY A 13 -13.83 5.40 -4.09
CA GLY A 13 -13.42 6.79 -3.91
C GLY A 13 -12.54 7.28 -5.07
N MET A 14 -11.50 6.53 -5.42
CA MET A 14 -10.59 6.84 -6.51
C MET A 14 -11.31 6.88 -7.87
N ALA A 15 -12.18 5.90 -8.16
CA ALA A 15 -12.97 5.84 -9.39
C ALA A 15 -13.96 7.03 -9.53
N THR A 16 -14.35 7.62 -8.41
CA THR A 16 -15.17 8.83 -8.41
C THR A 16 -14.30 10.07 -8.59
N ALA A 17 -13.22 10.18 -7.83
CA ALA A 17 -12.34 11.36 -7.80
C ALA A 17 -11.61 11.59 -9.13
N VAL A 18 -11.18 10.52 -9.82
CA VAL A 18 -10.43 10.59 -11.08
C VAL A 18 -11.16 11.33 -12.20
N LYS A 19 -12.49 11.42 -12.11
CA LYS A 19 -13.32 12.14 -13.08
C LYS A 19 -13.19 13.67 -12.97
N TYR A 20 -12.72 14.16 -11.80
CA TYR A 20 -12.73 15.59 -11.45
C TYR A 20 -11.37 16.13 -11.04
N ALA A 21 -10.35 15.28 -10.95
CA ALA A 21 -9.04 15.66 -10.44
C ALA A 21 -7.91 15.14 -11.34
N ASP A 22 -6.81 15.90 -11.43
CA ASP A 22 -5.60 15.50 -12.17
C ASP A 22 -4.67 14.62 -11.32
N MET A 23 -4.81 14.68 -10.00
CA MET A 23 -4.11 13.85 -9.04
C MET A 23 -5.01 13.51 -7.85
N ILE A 24 -4.78 12.40 -7.21
CA ILE A 24 -5.56 11.90 -6.07
C ILE A 24 -4.61 11.54 -4.94
N VAL A 25 -4.85 12.09 -3.77
CA VAL A 25 -4.15 11.68 -2.54
C VAL A 25 -5.06 10.76 -1.73
N THR A 26 -4.55 9.61 -1.35
CA THR A 26 -5.21 8.67 -0.43
C THR A 26 -4.51 8.70 0.92
N MET A 27 -5.25 8.73 2.00
CA MET A 27 -4.72 8.72 3.37
C MET A 27 -5.68 8.05 4.34
N ASP A 28 -5.17 7.52 5.45
CA ASP A 28 -5.99 6.94 6.51
C ASP A 28 -6.74 8.04 7.28
N ALA A 29 -8.02 7.78 7.61
CA ALA A 29 -8.86 8.72 8.35
C ALA A 29 -8.60 8.73 9.87
N ASP A 30 -7.54 8.08 10.34
CA ASP A 30 -7.19 7.95 11.76
C ASP A 30 -6.33 9.11 12.31
N LEU A 31 -6.10 10.12 11.47
CA LEU A 31 -5.32 11.35 11.78
C LEU A 31 -3.88 11.08 12.21
N GLN A 32 -3.29 9.95 11.82
CA GLN A 32 -1.91 9.62 12.14
C GLN A 32 -0.92 10.07 11.06
N ASP A 33 -1.38 10.19 9.82
CA ASP A 33 -0.53 10.60 8.71
C ASP A 33 -0.37 12.13 8.69
N ASP A 34 0.87 12.59 8.48
CA ASP A 34 1.18 14.02 8.46
C ASP A 34 0.61 14.69 7.21
N ILE A 35 -0.40 15.53 7.38
CA ILE A 35 -1.05 16.25 6.28
C ILE A 35 -0.08 17.20 5.54
N ASN A 36 0.98 17.70 6.20
CA ASN A 36 1.96 18.57 5.56
C ASN A 36 2.84 17.82 4.54
N ALA A 37 2.85 16.49 4.57
CA ALA A 37 3.53 15.72 3.54
C ALA A 37 2.82 15.79 2.18
N VAL A 38 1.55 16.18 2.12
CA VAL A 38 0.80 16.36 0.88
C VAL A 38 1.45 17.39 -0.03
N ASP A 39 1.91 18.52 0.51
CA ASP A 39 2.57 19.56 -0.28
C ASP A 39 3.82 19.01 -0.99
N ARG A 40 4.64 18.26 -0.25
CA ARG A 40 5.83 17.59 -0.82
C ARG A 40 5.49 16.51 -1.83
N MET A 41 4.35 15.81 -1.67
CA MET A 41 3.87 14.85 -2.65
C MET A 41 3.43 15.54 -3.95
N ILE A 42 2.79 16.70 -3.82
CA ILE A 42 2.38 17.53 -4.97
C ILE A 42 3.61 18.06 -5.70
N ASP A 43 4.63 18.53 -4.99
CA ASP A 43 5.90 18.96 -5.60
C ASP A 43 6.55 17.81 -6.38
N ALA A 44 6.64 16.63 -5.78
CA ALA A 44 7.16 15.43 -6.44
C ALA A 44 6.35 15.02 -7.68
N TYR A 45 5.04 15.23 -7.68
CA TYR A 45 4.21 15.02 -8.86
C TYR A 45 4.58 16.00 -9.99
N TYR A 46 4.77 17.28 -9.67
CA TYR A 46 5.20 18.28 -10.66
C TYR A 46 6.62 18.07 -11.18
N GLU A 47 7.46 17.34 -10.45
CA GLU A 47 8.77 16.84 -10.91
C GLU A 47 8.66 15.68 -11.90
N GLY A 48 7.44 15.21 -12.21
CA GLY A 48 7.17 14.20 -13.22
C GLY A 48 6.89 12.80 -12.69
N ASN A 49 6.69 12.65 -11.37
CA ASN A 49 6.34 11.36 -10.78
C ASN A 49 4.82 11.13 -10.80
N ASP A 50 4.37 10.01 -11.32
CA ASP A 50 2.95 9.62 -11.34
C ASP A 50 2.47 9.00 -10.06
N VAL A 51 3.39 8.39 -9.31
CA VAL A 51 3.10 7.71 -8.05
C VAL A 51 4.06 8.22 -6.99
N VAL A 52 3.54 8.81 -5.92
CA VAL A 52 4.33 9.25 -4.78
C VAL A 52 3.88 8.52 -3.53
N TYR A 53 4.77 7.71 -2.96
CA TYR A 53 4.49 6.96 -1.74
C TYR A 53 4.87 7.75 -0.50
N GLY A 54 3.95 7.86 0.46
CA GLY A 54 4.26 8.30 1.81
C GLY A 54 4.95 7.17 2.58
N VAL A 55 6.18 7.40 3.00
CA VAL A 55 6.98 6.44 3.77
C VAL A 55 7.23 6.99 5.18
N ARG A 56 7.05 6.16 6.18
CA ARG A 56 7.25 6.56 7.57
C ARG A 56 8.73 6.68 7.90
N SER A 57 9.19 7.88 8.26
CA SER A 57 10.61 8.20 8.50
C SER A 57 11.20 7.56 9.77
N SER A 58 10.39 7.05 10.72
CA SER A 58 10.94 6.53 11.96
C SER A 58 10.07 5.47 12.63
N ARG A 59 10.65 4.27 12.74
CA ARG A 59 10.26 3.24 13.70
C ARG A 59 11.10 3.29 14.99
N LYS A 60 11.43 4.48 15.49
CA LYS A 60 12.27 4.62 16.69
C LYS A 60 11.71 3.93 17.93
N LYS A 61 10.40 3.60 17.97
CA LYS A 61 9.72 2.90 19.06
C LYS A 61 9.50 1.39 18.82
N ASP A 62 9.86 0.84 17.66
CA ASP A 62 9.68 -0.59 17.42
C ASP A 62 10.81 -1.42 18.03
N THR A 63 10.45 -2.44 18.81
CA THR A 63 11.41 -3.40 19.39
C THR A 63 12.18 -4.12 18.29
N CYS A 64 13.45 -4.50 18.57
CA CYS A 64 14.30 -5.24 17.61
C CYS A 64 13.59 -6.50 17.06
N PHE A 65 12.75 -7.15 17.88
CA PHE A 65 11.96 -8.31 17.48
C PHE A 65 10.92 -7.96 16.39
N LYS A 66 10.17 -6.87 16.54
CA LYS A 66 9.20 -6.42 15.52
C LYS A 66 9.87 -6.03 14.21
N ARG A 67 11.04 -5.38 14.29
CA ARG A 67 11.83 -5.04 13.10
C ARG A 67 12.35 -6.28 12.39
N GLY A 68 12.85 -7.26 13.15
CA GLY A 68 13.35 -8.53 12.59
C GLY A 68 12.25 -9.34 11.89
N THR A 69 11.08 -9.48 12.52
CA THR A 69 9.94 -10.20 11.92
C THR A 69 9.38 -9.50 10.69
N ALA A 70 9.31 -8.16 10.69
CA ALA A 70 8.90 -7.40 9.51
C ALA A 70 9.90 -7.57 8.36
N HIS A 71 11.21 -7.47 8.64
CA HIS A 71 12.25 -7.67 7.62
C HIS A 71 12.22 -9.08 7.01
N LEU A 72 12.06 -10.11 7.86
CA LEU A 72 11.90 -11.49 7.40
C LEU A 72 10.67 -11.65 6.51
N PHE A 73 9.54 -11.03 6.88
CA PHE A 73 8.31 -11.03 6.10
C PHE A 73 8.51 -10.43 4.71
N TYR A 74 9.10 -9.23 4.61
CA TYR A 74 9.36 -8.59 3.32
C TYR A 74 10.36 -9.38 2.46
N LYS A 75 11.38 -9.97 3.08
CA LYS A 75 12.34 -10.83 2.38
C LYS A 75 11.67 -12.10 1.84
N LEU A 76 10.74 -12.69 2.59
CA LEU A 76 9.94 -13.82 2.14
C LEU A 76 9.02 -13.43 0.97
N MET A 77 8.36 -12.27 1.05
CA MET A 77 7.49 -11.75 0.00
C MET A 77 8.26 -11.50 -1.30
N SER A 78 9.44 -10.86 -1.21
CA SER A 78 10.32 -10.65 -2.36
C SER A 78 10.81 -11.98 -2.96
N PHE A 79 11.21 -12.95 -2.13
CA PHE A 79 11.57 -14.29 -2.59
C PHE A 79 10.42 -14.99 -3.33
N LEU A 80 9.19 -14.80 -2.87
CA LEU A 80 7.99 -15.33 -3.52
C LEU A 80 7.57 -14.55 -4.76
N GLY A 81 8.28 -13.46 -5.11
CA GLY A 81 8.09 -12.68 -6.33
C GLY A 81 7.06 -11.55 -6.20
N ALA A 82 6.77 -11.13 -4.98
CA ALA A 82 5.96 -9.95 -4.72
C ALA A 82 6.87 -8.75 -4.42
N ASP A 83 7.02 -7.84 -5.38
CA ASP A 83 7.76 -6.58 -5.19
C ASP A 83 6.88 -5.58 -4.43
N ILE A 84 6.91 -5.68 -3.11
CA ILE A 84 6.19 -4.77 -2.24
C ILE A 84 7.14 -3.66 -1.80
N VAL A 85 6.78 -2.40 -2.05
CA VAL A 85 7.52 -1.25 -1.53
C VAL A 85 7.54 -1.29 0.00
N TYR A 86 8.74 -1.27 0.58
CA TYR A 86 8.93 -1.39 2.03
C TYR A 86 8.30 -0.22 2.77
N ASP A 87 7.54 -0.53 3.83
CA ASP A 87 7.02 0.42 4.83
C ASP A 87 6.08 1.54 4.31
N HIS A 88 5.50 1.40 3.09
CA HIS A 88 4.52 2.35 2.62
C HIS A 88 3.14 2.07 3.23
N ALA A 89 2.50 3.12 3.68
CA ALA A 89 1.11 3.11 4.09
C ALA A 89 0.18 3.22 2.86
N ASP A 90 -1.14 3.21 3.07
CA ASP A 90 -2.10 3.58 2.02
C ASP A 90 -2.10 5.11 1.76
N TYR A 91 -1.13 5.82 2.33
CA TYR A 91 -0.84 7.21 2.11
C TYR A 91 0.01 7.39 0.85
N ARG A 92 -0.62 7.81 -0.23
CA ARG A 92 0.03 7.99 -1.53
C ARG A 92 -0.69 9.01 -2.38
N LEU A 93 0.06 9.63 -3.30
CA LEU A 93 -0.46 10.42 -4.39
C LEU A 93 -0.37 9.61 -5.68
N LEU A 94 -1.42 9.63 -6.48
CA LEU A 94 -1.48 9.04 -7.81
C LEU A 94 -1.91 10.09 -8.83
N SER A 95 -1.24 10.16 -9.98
CA SER A 95 -1.70 10.94 -11.11
C SER A 95 -3.03 10.38 -11.66
N LYS A 96 -3.76 11.17 -12.42
CA LYS A 96 -4.96 10.74 -13.13
C LYS A 96 -4.71 9.48 -13.95
N ARG A 97 -3.67 9.52 -14.80
CA ARG A 97 -3.33 8.38 -15.68
C ARG A 97 -2.93 7.12 -14.90
N ALA A 98 -2.19 7.27 -13.79
CA ALA A 98 -1.85 6.13 -12.94
C ALA A 98 -3.10 5.54 -12.25
N THR A 99 -4.02 6.41 -11.82
CA THR A 99 -5.29 5.99 -11.22
C THR A 99 -6.19 5.27 -12.22
N GLU A 100 -6.34 5.81 -13.43
CA GLU A 100 -7.13 5.20 -14.50
C GLU A 100 -6.60 3.79 -14.83
N ASN A 101 -5.28 3.66 -15.05
CA ASN A 101 -4.66 2.36 -15.28
C ASN A 101 -4.82 1.39 -14.09
N LEU A 102 -4.75 1.90 -12.85
CA LEU A 102 -4.99 1.07 -11.68
C LEU A 102 -6.43 0.54 -11.61
N LEU A 103 -7.40 1.34 -12.05
CA LEU A 103 -8.82 0.96 -12.06
C LEU A 103 -9.17 -0.06 -13.16
N ASP A 104 -8.32 -0.17 -14.19
CA ASP A 104 -8.46 -1.16 -15.27
C ASP A 104 -7.99 -2.57 -14.87
N PHE A 105 -7.38 -2.73 -13.70
CA PHE A 105 -7.04 -4.05 -13.19
C PHE A 105 -8.27 -4.78 -12.65
N ASP A 106 -8.72 -5.81 -13.38
CA ASP A 106 -9.85 -6.69 -13.04
C ASP A 106 -9.48 -7.77 -12.02
N GLU A 107 -8.74 -7.43 -10.97
CA GLU A 107 -8.33 -8.39 -9.95
C GLU A 107 -9.41 -8.60 -8.89
N VAL A 108 -9.79 -9.87 -8.66
CA VAL A 108 -10.79 -10.25 -7.65
C VAL A 108 -10.28 -9.99 -6.24
N ASN A 109 -8.97 -10.17 -6.01
CA ASN A 109 -8.29 -9.92 -4.74
C ASN A 109 -7.43 -8.66 -4.84
N LEU A 110 -8.05 -7.53 -4.59
CA LEU A 110 -7.43 -6.21 -4.68
C LEU A 110 -6.44 -5.98 -3.53
N PHE A 111 -5.19 -6.32 -3.75
CA PHE A 111 -4.10 -5.94 -2.87
C PHE A 111 -3.40 -4.70 -3.43
N LEU A 112 -3.99 -3.52 -3.19
CA LEU A 112 -3.53 -2.25 -3.77
C LEU A 112 -2.04 -1.95 -3.52
N ARG A 113 -1.50 -2.37 -2.38
CA ARG A 113 -0.07 -2.21 -2.07
C ARG A 113 0.86 -2.96 -3.02
N GLY A 114 0.36 -4.04 -3.60
CA GLY A 114 1.11 -4.80 -4.59
C GLY A 114 0.80 -4.39 -6.03
N ILE A 115 -0.44 -4.00 -6.31
CA ILE A 115 -0.87 -3.67 -7.68
C ILE A 115 -0.32 -2.31 -8.10
N VAL A 116 -0.31 -1.29 -7.23
CA VAL A 116 0.19 0.05 -7.58
C VAL A 116 1.62 0.04 -8.13
N PRO A 117 2.61 -0.68 -7.58
CA PRO A 117 3.92 -0.81 -8.20
C PRO A 117 3.89 -1.50 -9.57
N MET A 118 2.95 -2.42 -9.81
CA MET A 118 2.83 -3.17 -11.07
C MET A 118 2.33 -2.31 -12.23
N VAL A 119 1.70 -1.17 -11.96
CA VAL A 119 1.26 -0.21 -13.01
C VAL A 119 2.46 0.36 -13.78
N GLY A 120 3.67 0.33 -13.19
CA GLY A 120 4.93 0.60 -13.90
C GLY A 120 5.19 2.08 -14.21
N PHE A 121 4.48 3.00 -13.57
CA PHE A 121 4.71 4.45 -13.72
C PHE A 121 5.91 4.93 -12.89
N GLN A 122 6.47 6.08 -13.30
CA GLN A 122 7.54 6.72 -12.56
C GLN A 122 7.08 7.02 -11.13
N SER A 123 7.87 6.59 -10.15
CA SER A 123 7.49 6.70 -8.75
C SER A 123 8.63 7.21 -7.89
N THR A 124 8.26 7.87 -6.79
CA THR A 124 9.19 8.33 -5.75
C THR A 124 8.57 8.18 -4.37
N THR A 125 9.33 8.50 -3.33
CA THR A 125 8.89 8.43 -1.94
C THR A 125 9.03 9.78 -1.26
N VAL A 126 8.07 10.11 -0.39
CA VAL A 126 8.13 11.26 0.52
C VAL A 126 8.07 10.73 1.95
N GLU A 127 9.12 11.01 2.71
CA GLU A 127 9.17 10.61 4.12
C GLU A 127 8.30 11.54 4.97
N TYR A 128 7.58 10.96 5.95
CA TYR A 128 6.80 11.72 6.92
C TYR A 128 6.88 11.09 8.32
N GLU A 129 6.67 11.92 9.34
CA GLU A 129 6.56 11.44 10.72
C GLU A 129 5.13 11.04 11.03
N ARG A 130 4.95 9.83 11.57
CA ARG A 130 3.63 9.38 11.99
C ARG A 130 3.28 9.94 13.36
N GLY A 131 2.15 10.64 13.46
CA GLY A 131 1.59 11.11 14.72
C GLY A 131 1.13 9.98 15.64
N GLU A 132 0.94 10.29 16.92
CA GLU A 132 0.31 9.36 17.86
C GLU A 132 -1.19 9.22 17.50
N ARG A 133 -1.73 8.01 17.70
CA ARG A 133 -3.15 7.76 17.42
C ARG A 133 -4.03 8.58 18.34
N PHE A 134 -4.90 9.41 17.79
CA PHE A 134 -5.78 10.29 18.57
C PHE A 134 -6.84 9.49 19.36
N ALA A 135 -7.31 8.33 18.86
CA ALA A 135 -8.27 7.46 19.52
C ALA A 135 -8.15 6.00 19.07
N GLY A 136 -8.47 5.07 19.97
CA GLY A 136 -8.54 3.64 19.71
C GLY A 136 -7.27 2.84 19.99
N GLU A 137 -7.42 1.57 20.40
CA GLU A 137 -6.32 0.64 20.58
C GLU A 137 -6.01 -0.12 19.28
N SER A 138 -4.73 -0.23 18.95
CA SER A 138 -4.26 -1.05 17.85
C SER A 138 -4.27 -2.52 18.25
N LYS A 139 -5.42 -3.19 18.09
CA LYS A 139 -5.51 -4.66 18.17
C LYS A 139 -5.39 -5.26 16.78
N TYR A 140 -4.15 -5.39 16.28
CA TYR A 140 -3.87 -6.25 15.13
C TYR A 140 -3.40 -7.61 15.66
N PRO A 141 -4.29 -8.60 15.84
CA PRO A 141 -3.89 -9.93 16.30
C PRO A 141 -3.02 -10.58 15.22
N LEU A 142 -2.02 -11.38 15.67
CA LEU A 142 -1.10 -12.11 14.80
C LEU A 142 -1.82 -12.89 13.68
N GLY A 143 -3.01 -13.43 13.97
CA GLY A 143 -3.82 -14.12 12.96
C GLY A 143 -4.22 -13.24 11.77
N LYS A 144 -4.56 -11.97 11.97
CA LYS A 144 -4.85 -11.04 10.87
C LYS A 144 -3.61 -10.71 10.05
N MET A 145 -2.42 -10.62 10.67
CA MET A 145 -1.16 -10.43 9.94
C MET A 145 -0.84 -11.63 9.05
N VAL A 146 -1.08 -12.85 9.55
CA VAL A 146 -0.88 -14.09 8.77
C VAL A 146 -1.86 -14.17 7.61
N THR A 147 -3.15 -13.90 7.83
CA THR A 147 -4.17 -13.85 6.76
C THR A 147 -3.78 -12.84 5.68
N PHE A 148 -3.39 -11.64 6.07
CA PHE A 148 -2.95 -10.58 5.15
C PHE A 148 -1.70 -10.98 4.35
N ALA A 149 -0.78 -11.71 4.98
CA ALA A 149 0.38 -12.28 4.30
C ALA A 149 -0.03 -13.32 3.24
N PHE A 150 -0.94 -14.23 3.60
CA PHE A 150 -1.46 -15.23 2.66
C PHE A 150 -2.21 -14.59 1.49
N GLU A 151 -3.05 -13.61 1.74
CA GLU A 151 -3.74 -12.85 0.69
C GLU A 151 -2.76 -12.17 -0.26
N GLY A 152 -1.71 -11.52 0.26
CA GLY A 152 -0.65 -10.93 -0.55
C GLY A 152 0.11 -11.93 -1.40
N ILE A 153 0.48 -13.08 -0.83
CA ILE A 153 1.21 -14.14 -1.53
C ILE A 153 0.36 -14.75 -2.64
N THR A 154 -0.90 -15.07 -2.35
CA THR A 154 -1.80 -15.72 -3.32
C THR A 154 -2.25 -14.78 -4.43
N SER A 155 -2.33 -13.48 -4.16
CA SER A 155 -2.73 -12.48 -5.16
C SER A 155 -1.60 -12.06 -6.09
N LEU A 156 -0.34 -12.07 -5.61
CA LEU A 156 0.79 -11.51 -6.35
C LEU A 156 1.80 -12.55 -6.83
N SER A 157 1.68 -13.81 -6.46
CA SER A 157 2.68 -14.82 -6.80
C SER A 157 2.08 -16.14 -7.25
N VAL A 158 2.56 -16.62 -8.40
CA VAL A 158 2.28 -17.98 -8.90
C VAL A 158 3.27 -19.02 -8.34
N LYS A 159 4.33 -18.58 -7.62
CA LYS A 159 5.36 -19.51 -7.08
C LYS A 159 4.80 -20.55 -6.10
N PRO A 160 3.88 -20.21 -5.15
CA PRO A 160 3.30 -21.22 -4.27
C PRO A 160 2.58 -22.33 -5.03
N ILE A 161 1.84 -21.98 -6.10
CA ILE A 161 1.13 -22.94 -6.94
C ILE A 161 2.14 -23.87 -7.66
N ARG A 162 3.20 -23.30 -8.22
CA ARG A 162 4.27 -24.08 -8.87
C ARG A 162 5.00 -24.99 -7.90
N MET A 163 5.24 -24.58 -6.66
CA MET A 163 5.86 -25.43 -5.64
C MET A 163 4.97 -26.65 -5.29
N ILE A 164 3.66 -26.45 -5.20
CA ILE A 164 2.70 -27.56 -5.00
C ILE A 164 2.72 -28.52 -6.19
N THR A 165 2.76 -27.99 -7.42
CA THR A 165 2.77 -28.81 -8.65
C THR A 165 4.07 -29.61 -8.82
N ILE A 166 5.21 -29.13 -8.27
CA ILE A 166 6.50 -29.84 -8.36
C ILE A 166 6.67 -30.84 -7.21
N GLY A 167 6.02 -30.61 -6.06
CA GLY A 167 6.11 -31.43 -4.85
C GLY A 167 5.05 -32.53 -4.73
N GLY A 168 4.04 -32.55 -5.62
CA GLY A 168 3.02 -33.60 -5.75
C GLY A 168 3.26 -34.45 -6.97
#